data_e437af4fc893eb50fbceb3685b04b51c
#
_entry.id   e437af4fc893eb50fbceb3685b04b51c
#
_cell.length_a   1.000
_cell.length_b   1.000
_cell.length_c   1.000
_cell.angle_alpha   90.00
_cell.angle_beta   90.00
_cell.angle_gamma   90.00
#
_symmetry.space_group_name_H-M   'P 1'
#
loop_
_entity.id
_entity.type
_entity.pdbx_description
1 polymer ?
#
loop_
_entity_poly.entity_id
_entity_poly.type
_entity_poly.pdbx_seq_one_letter_code
_entity_poly.pdbx_strand_id
1 'polypeptide(L)'
;SVVGSGSIVMTPLLGAAAGFLLLWWLLLSMWSKPIIQAEISRYIVVTKKTFLEAFADMPGFKTTIQGKTTSWLVWFMFIGVVPSIAGMGGLAGAVAEAGNTMFPLLSTEIWVAISCLLTWLLLYFGSYKSLERTLLIMVLFFSFMTMIIAIAMQSTEYQVNLNQISQGLSFSFPTEYLPLALAVFGFTGISYGEIMAYTYWCLEKGYADNSEGDVEETKHWIKTMQTDVWVTVFFITLGTLPFFFLGAGVLNNVPELQEALATGSFWDVDVISSLQ
;
A
#
# COMPACT_ATOMS: atom_id res chain seq x y z
N SER A 1 -6.49 -0.96 -5.00
CA SER A 1 -5.93 0.40 -4.97
C SER A 1 -4.60 0.42 -5.69
N VAL A 2 -4.36 1.43 -6.54
CA VAL A 2 -3.10 1.55 -7.30
C VAL A 2 -2.03 2.26 -6.46
N VAL A 3 -2.43 3.18 -5.60
CA VAL A 3 -1.56 3.91 -4.68
C VAL A 3 -2.23 3.91 -3.31
N GLY A 4 -1.56 3.35 -2.32
CA GLY A 4 -2.03 3.29 -0.94
C GLY A 4 -1.28 4.27 -0.03
N SER A 5 -1.69 4.33 1.23
CA SER A 5 -1.02 5.13 2.26
C SER A 5 0.48 4.82 2.39
N GLY A 6 0.88 3.56 2.19
CA GLY A 6 2.28 3.16 2.18
C GLY A 6 3.09 3.87 1.10
N SER A 7 2.53 4.05 -0.10
CA SER A 7 3.20 4.77 -1.19
C SER A 7 3.29 6.27 -0.92
N ILE A 8 2.28 6.86 -0.26
CA ILE A 8 2.22 8.31 -0.03
C ILE A 8 3.10 8.74 1.14
N VAL A 9 3.16 7.95 2.21
CA VAL A 9 3.85 8.32 3.46
C VAL A 9 5.18 7.57 3.61
N MET A 10 5.14 6.24 3.51
CA MET A 10 6.32 5.42 3.81
C MET A 10 7.39 5.45 2.72
N THR A 11 6.98 5.60 1.46
CA THR A 11 7.92 5.61 0.35
C THR A 11 8.77 6.89 0.30
N PRO A 12 8.19 8.12 0.44
CA PRO A 12 9.01 9.32 0.57
C PRO A 12 9.89 9.30 1.82
N LEU A 13 9.38 8.79 2.94
CA LEU A 13 10.15 8.66 4.19
C LEU A 13 11.38 7.77 4.00
N LEU A 14 11.25 6.63 3.29
CA LEU A 14 12.40 5.78 2.94
C LEU A 14 13.41 6.54 2.10
N GLY A 15 12.94 7.28 1.09
CA GLY A 15 13.80 8.12 0.25
C GLY A 15 14.47 9.24 1.04
N ALA A 16 13.73 9.90 1.93
CA ALA A 16 14.27 10.95 2.80
C ALA A 16 15.38 10.42 3.73
N ALA A 17 15.17 9.25 4.34
CA ALA A 17 16.11 8.68 5.29
C ALA A 17 17.34 8.06 4.63
N ALA A 18 17.17 7.26 3.58
CA ALA A 18 18.23 6.45 2.97
C ALA A 18 18.70 6.94 1.59
N GLY A 19 18.15 8.07 1.10
CA GLY A 19 18.39 8.51 -0.26
C GLY A 19 17.98 7.43 -1.26
N PHE A 20 18.80 7.22 -2.30
CA PHE A 20 18.54 6.21 -3.33
C PHE A 20 18.96 4.79 -2.93
N LEU A 21 19.71 4.58 -1.86
CA LEU A 21 20.32 3.28 -1.50
C LEU A 21 19.34 2.10 -1.43
N LEU A 22 18.09 2.35 -1.03
CA LEU A 22 17.08 1.32 -0.86
C LEU A 22 16.03 1.27 -2.00
N LEU A 23 16.33 1.83 -3.18
CA LEU A 23 15.47 1.72 -4.37
C LEU A 23 15.20 0.26 -4.75
N TRP A 24 16.23 -0.59 -4.73
CA TRP A 24 16.10 -2.01 -5.03
C TRP A 24 15.18 -2.74 -4.04
N TRP A 25 15.21 -2.34 -2.75
CA TRP A 25 14.37 -2.91 -1.71
C TRP A 25 12.90 -2.56 -1.92
N LEU A 26 12.63 -1.30 -2.30
CA LEU A 26 11.31 -0.84 -2.68
C LEU A 26 10.77 -1.65 -3.85
N LEU A 27 11.55 -1.79 -4.92
CA LEU A 27 11.18 -2.59 -6.09
C LEU A 27 10.95 -4.05 -5.73
N LEU A 28 11.82 -4.65 -4.93
CA LEU A 28 11.65 -6.01 -4.43
C LEU A 28 10.33 -6.18 -3.68
N SER A 29 9.98 -5.23 -2.79
CA SER A 29 8.70 -5.22 -2.08
C SER A 29 7.51 -5.21 -3.03
N MET A 30 7.55 -4.37 -4.06
CA MET A 30 6.43 -4.19 -4.98
C MET A 30 6.24 -5.37 -5.93
N TRP A 31 7.33 -6.05 -6.32
CA TRP A 31 7.29 -7.11 -7.33
C TRP A 31 7.22 -8.53 -6.75
N SER A 32 7.61 -8.73 -5.49
CA SER A 32 7.51 -10.04 -4.83
C SER A 32 6.10 -10.39 -4.35
N LYS A 33 5.39 -9.43 -3.78
CA LYS A 33 4.05 -9.66 -3.21
C LYS A 33 2.96 -10.04 -4.22
N PRO A 34 2.95 -9.51 -5.45
CA PRO A 34 2.01 -9.94 -6.48
C PRO A 34 2.09 -11.42 -6.84
N ILE A 35 3.26 -12.03 -6.71
CA ILE A 35 3.44 -13.48 -6.91
C ILE A 35 2.59 -14.24 -5.88
N ILE A 36 2.65 -13.82 -4.61
CA ILE A 36 1.85 -14.41 -3.53
C ILE A 36 0.36 -14.15 -3.78
N GLN A 37 0.00 -12.94 -4.17
CA GLN A 37 -1.39 -12.59 -4.50
C GLN A 37 -1.94 -13.44 -5.63
N ALA A 38 -1.19 -13.60 -6.72
CA ALA A 38 -1.60 -14.41 -7.86
C ALA A 38 -1.81 -15.89 -7.48
N GLU A 39 -0.90 -16.45 -6.64
CA GLU A 39 -1.02 -17.85 -6.22
C GLU A 39 -2.17 -18.10 -5.25
N ILE A 40 -2.38 -17.22 -4.28
CA ILE A 40 -3.52 -17.31 -3.36
C ILE A 40 -4.83 -17.17 -4.16
N SER A 41 -4.91 -16.18 -5.06
CA SER A 41 -6.10 -15.97 -5.89
C SER A 41 -6.36 -17.15 -6.83
N ARG A 42 -5.32 -17.74 -7.40
CA ARG A 42 -5.43 -18.96 -8.20
C ARG A 42 -6.05 -20.12 -7.39
N TYR A 43 -5.58 -20.30 -6.16
CA TYR A 43 -6.15 -21.31 -5.26
C TYR A 43 -7.64 -21.05 -5.00
N ILE A 44 -8.02 -19.79 -4.71
CA ILE A 44 -9.41 -19.39 -4.44
C ILE A 44 -10.30 -19.64 -5.66
N VAL A 45 -9.87 -19.24 -6.86
CA VAL A 45 -10.63 -19.44 -8.10
C VAL A 45 -10.87 -20.93 -8.36
N VAL A 46 -9.86 -21.78 -8.13
CA VAL A 46 -9.96 -23.24 -8.34
C VAL A 46 -10.83 -23.92 -7.28
N THR A 47 -10.68 -23.53 -6.01
CA THR A 47 -11.37 -24.23 -4.91
C THR A 47 -12.72 -23.64 -4.57
N LYS A 48 -13.05 -22.44 -5.09
CA LYS A 48 -14.27 -21.67 -4.79
C LYS A 48 -14.43 -21.34 -3.30
N LYS A 49 -13.36 -21.47 -2.52
CA LYS A 49 -13.36 -21.13 -1.09
C LYS A 49 -13.10 -19.66 -0.90
N THR A 50 -13.65 -19.09 0.17
CA THR A 50 -13.23 -17.76 0.60
C THR A 50 -11.81 -17.79 1.18
N PHE A 51 -11.16 -16.64 1.25
CA PHE A 51 -9.82 -16.53 1.82
C PHE A 51 -9.72 -17.10 3.24
N LEU A 52 -10.70 -16.81 4.10
CA LEU A 52 -10.72 -17.32 5.46
C LEU A 52 -10.95 -18.84 5.54
N GLU A 53 -11.79 -19.40 4.68
CA GLU A 53 -11.99 -20.85 4.59
C GLU A 53 -10.72 -21.56 4.13
N ALA A 54 -10.03 -21.00 3.10
CA ALA A 54 -8.77 -21.54 2.62
C ALA A 54 -7.69 -21.58 3.73
N PHE A 55 -7.61 -20.52 4.52
CA PHE A 55 -6.68 -20.45 5.64
C PHE A 55 -7.10 -21.31 6.85
N ALA A 56 -8.40 -21.53 7.05
CA ALA A 56 -8.90 -22.46 8.09
C ALA A 56 -8.49 -23.92 7.81
N ASP A 57 -8.34 -24.27 6.53
CA ASP A 57 -7.94 -25.63 6.11
C ASP A 57 -6.43 -25.90 6.22
N MET A 58 -5.62 -24.84 6.41
CA MET A 58 -4.16 -24.98 6.48
C MET A 58 -3.72 -25.96 7.58
N PRO A 59 -2.67 -26.76 7.30
CA PRO A 59 -2.14 -27.71 8.27
C PRO A 59 -1.52 -27.01 9.50
N GLY A 60 -1.47 -27.71 10.62
CA GLY A 60 -0.89 -27.23 11.88
C GLY A 60 -1.87 -27.29 13.03
N PHE A 61 -1.65 -26.47 14.04
CA PHE A 61 -2.52 -26.39 15.21
C PHE A 61 -3.92 -25.90 14.84
N LYS A 62 -4.93 -26.66 15.23
CA LYS A 62 -6.33 -26.34 14.99
C LYS A 62 -7.07 -26.16 16.30
N THR A 63 -7.91 -25.15 16.35
CA THR A 63 -8.78 -24.85 17.50
C THR A 63 -10.22 -25.10 17.08
N THR A 64 -10.99 -25.81 17.90
CA THR A 64 -12.41 -26.05 17.64
C THR A 64 -13.24 -25.15 18.55
N ILE A 65 -14.03 -24.25 17.96
CA ILE A 65 -14.96 -23.38 18.66
C ILE A 65 -16.36 -23.61 18.09
N GLN A 66 -17.33 -23.90 18.96
CA GLN A 66 -18.72 -24.16 18.57
C GLN A 66 -18.86 -25.21 17.45
N GLY A 67 -18.02 -26.26 17.46
CA GLY A 67 -18.05 -27.33 16.46
C GLY A 67 -17.37 -27.01 15.12
N LYS A 68 -16.84 -25.77 14.92
CA LYS A 68 -16.04 -25.40 13.74
C LYS A 68 -14.55 -25.44 14.07
N THR A 69 -13.80 -26.16 13.25
CA THR A 69 -12.35 -26.29 13.40
C THR A 69 -11.66 -25.23 12.57
N THR A 70 -10.80 -24.43 13.21
CA THR A 70 -10.11 -23.31 12.59
C THR A 70 -8.61 -23.43 12.82
N SER A 71 -7.80 -23.16 11.79
CA SER A 71 -6.34 -23.15 11.86
C SER A 71 -5.83 -21.98 12.72
N TRP A 72 -4.69 -22.17 13.37
CA TRP A 72 -3.98 -21.14 14.12
C TRP A 72 -3.69 -19.87 13.28
N LEU A 73 -3.52 -20.02 11.98
CA LEU A 73 -3.29 -18.90 11.06
C LEU A 73 -4.43 -17.89 11.04
N VAL A 74 -5.68 -18.33 11.10
CA VAL A 74 -6.84 -17.43 11.17
C VAL A 74 -6.80 -16.60 12.46
N TRP A 75 -6.38 -17.19 13.59
CA TRP A 75 -6.20 -16.45 14.83
C TRP A 75 -5.07 -15.43 14.74
N PHE A 76 -3.95 -15.82 14.15
CA PHE A 76 -2.84 -14.91 13.89
C PHE A 76 -3.27 -13.71 13.03
N MET A 77 -4.06 -13.98 12.00
CA MET A 77 -4.64 -12.91 11.15
C MET A 77 -5.59 -12.00 11.95
N PHE A 78 -6.42 -12.58 12.80
CA PHE A 78 -7.32 -11.81 13.66
C PHE A 78 -6.56 -10.88 14.62
N ILE A 79 -5.48 -11.36 15.23
CA ILE A 79 -4.59 -10.52 16.04
C ILE A 79 -3.99 -9.37 15.23
N GLY A 80 -3.65 -9.60 13.96
CA GLY A 80 -3.15 -8.56 13.05
C GLY A 80 -4.17 -7.48 12.67
N VAL A 81 -5.47 -7.75 12.80
CA VAL A 81 -6.54 -6.76 12.53
C VAL A 81 -6.52 -5.62 13.55
N VAL A 82 -6.20 -5.89 14.81
CA VAL A 82 -6.22 -4.87 15.87
C VAL A 82 -5.24 -3.71 15.60
N PRO A 83 -3.96 -3.95 15.29
CA PRO A 83 -3.05 -2.88 14.87
C PRO A 83 -3.49 -2.17 13.59
N SER A 84 -4.13 -2.89 12.66
CA SER A 84 -4.63 -2.28 11.41
C SER A 84 -5.72 -1.25 11.66
N ILE A 85 -6.60 -1.48 12.64
CA ILE A 85 -7.63 -0.50 13.05
C ILE A 85 -6.96 0.76 13.62
N ALA A 86 -5.95 0.60 14.47
CA ALA A 86 -5.18 1.73 14.99
C ALA A 86 -4.47 2.52 13.87
N GLY A 87 -3.92 1.80 12.88
CA GLY A 87 -3.32 2.40 11.68
C GLY A 87 -4.30 3.25 10.87
N MET A 88 -5.57 2.86 10.77
CA MET A 88 -6.61 3.68 10.11
C MET A 88 -6.85 5.00 10.85
N GLY A 89 -6.78 5.00 12.19
CA GLY A 89 -6.83 6.24 12.99
C GLY A 89 -5.66 7.17 12.68
N GLY A 90 -4.46 6.65 12.52
CA GLY A 90 -3.28 7.41 12.11
C GLY A 90 -3.44 8.05 10.72
N LEU A 91 -4.04 7.34 9.75
CA LEU A 91 -4.35 7.90 8.43
C LEU A 91 -5.34 9.06 8.49
N ALA A 92 -6.38 8.94 9.32
CA ALA A 92 -7.34 10.04 9.52
C ALA A 92 -6.65 11.25 10.16
N GLY A 93 -5.73 11.02 11.09
CA GLY A 93 -4.88 12.06 11.69
C GLY A 93 -4.00 12.76 10.65
N ALA A 94 -3.32 12.01 9.79
CA ALA A 94 -2.48 12.55 8.73
C ALA A 94 -3.26 13.43 7.74
N VAL A 95 -4.48 13.00 7.35
CA VAL A 95 -5.37 13.80 6.49
C VAL A 95 -5.79 15.09 7.19
N ALA A 96 -6.07 15.02 8.49
CA ALA A 96 -6.45 16.19 9.28
C ALA A 96 -5.29 17.18 9.45
N GLU A 97 -4.08 16.68 9.63
CA GLU A 97 -2.87 17.51 9.72
C GLU A 97 -2.60 18.24 8.41
N ALA A 98 -2.69 17.54 7.28
CA ALA A 98 -2.60 18.16 5.97
C ALA A 98 -3.67 19.24 5.78
N GLY A 99 -4.92 18.97 6.20
CA GLY A 99 -6.00 19.96 6.17
C GLY A 99 -5.71 21.18 7.03
N ASN A 100 -5.17 20.99 8.22
CA ASN A 100 -4.79 22.08 9.13
C ASN A 100 -3.63 22.92 8.57
N THR A 101 -2.65 22.27 7.93
CA THR A 101 -1.53 22.97 7.27
C THR A 101 -2.00 23.82 6.10
N MET A 102 -2.93 23.32 5.29
CA MET A 102 -3.49 24.07 4.15
C MET A 102 -4.44 25.19 4.58
N PHE A 103 -5.22 24.97 5.63
CA PHE A 103 -6.23 25.89 6.14
C PHE A 103 -6.18 25.95 7.67
N PRO A 104 -5.27 26.75 8.27
CA PRO A 104 -5.01 26.81 9.71
C PRO A 104 -6.12 27.51 10.51
N LEU A 105 -7.32 27.64 9.94
CA LEU A 105 -8.49 28.25 10.59
C LEU A 105 -9.23 27.29 11.53
N LEU A 106 -9.02 26.00 11.38
CA LEU A 106 -9.70 24.95 12.14
C LEU A 106 -8.66 24.10 12.87
N SER A 107 -9.02 23.59 14.06
CA SER A 107 -8.14 22.66 14.77
C SER A 107 -8.08 21.28 14.08
N THR A 108 -7.00 20.53 14.33
CA THR A 108 -6.80 19.18 13.75
C THR A 108 -7.97 18.25 14.08
N GLU A 109 -8.57 18.36 15.28
CA GLU A 109 -9.73 17.52 15.68
C GLU A 109 -10.95 17.81 14.82
N ILE A 110 -11.17 19.08 14.44
CA ILE A 110 -12.29 19.46 13.54
C ILE A 110 -12.05 18.88 12.15
N TRP A 111 -10.80 18.90 11.66
CA TRP A 111 -10.44 18.29 10.39
C TRP A 111 -10.63 16.77 10.39
N VAL A 112 -10.30 16.06 11.50
CA VAL A 112 -10.63 14.64 11.68
C VAL A 112 -12.14 14.43 11.56
N ALA A 113 -12.94 15.21 12.27
CA ALA A 113 -14.39 15.09 12.24
C ALA A 113 -14.97 15.34 10.84
N ILE A 114 -14.47 16.36 10.13
CA ILE A 114 -14.88 16.67 8.75
C ILE A 114 -14.54 15.52 7.81
N SER A 115 -13.31 14.99 7.86
CA SER A 115 -12.88 13.91 6.98
C SER A 115 -13.65 12.61 7.23
N CYS A 116 -13.92 12.29 8.50
CA CYS A 116 -14.76 11.15 8.87
C CYS A 116 -16.20 11.33 8.39
N LEU A 117 -16.78 12.53 8.56
CA LEU A 117 -18.13 12.83 8.12
C LEU A 117 -18.26 12.75 6.59
N LEU A 118 -17.30 13.33 5.85
CA LEU A 118 -17.28 13.26 4.39
C LEU A 118 -17.17 11.81 3.91
N THR A 119 -16.30 11.02 4.52
CA THR A 119 -16.17 9.59 4.20
C THR A 119 -17.46 8.84 4.47
N TRP A 120 -18.10 9.10 5.62
CA TRP A 120 -19.38 8.49 5.98
C TRP A 120 -20.49 8.86 5.00
N LEU A 121 -20.62 10.14 4.63
CA LEU A 121 -21.59 10.61 3.65
C LEU A 121 -21.39 9.95 2.28
N LEU A 122 -20.13 9.86 1.85
CA LEU A 122 -19.77 9.25 0.56
C LEU A 122 -20.11 7.76 0.53
N LEU A 123 -19.90 7.04 1.65
CA LEU A 123 -20.27 5.63 1.77
C LEU A 123 -21.77 5.41 1.91
N TYR A 124 -22.48 6.30 2.62
CA TYR A 124 -23.91 6.16 2.88
C TYR A 124 -24.77 6.47 1.65
N PHE A 125 -24.44 7.53 0.92
CA PHE A 125 -25.20 7.96 -0.26
C PHE A 125 -24.60 7.45 -1.58
N GLY A 126 -23.36 6.98 -1.58
CA GLY A 126 -22.69 6.49 -2.78
C GLY A 126 -23.10 5.06 -3.15
N SER A 127 -23.37 4.83 -4.42
CA SER A 127 -23.41 3.45 -4.94
C SER A 127 -21.98 2.93 -5.09
N TYR A 128 -21.78 1.61 -5.02
CA TYR A 128 -20.46 0.98 -5.23
C TYR A 128 -19.78 1.48 -6.52
N LYS A 129 -20.51 1.56 -7.63
CA LYS A 129 -19.98 2.06 -8.92
C LYS A 129 -19.57 3.53 -8.86
N SER A 130 -20.30 4.37 -8.13
CA SER A 130 -19.97 5.79 -7.96
C SER A 130 -18.70 5.94 -7.13
N LEU A 131 -18.59 5.19 -6.03
CA LEU A 131 -17.42 5.16 -5.17
C LEU A 131 -16.18 4.70 -5.95
N GLU A 132 -16.26 3.57 -6.65
CA GLU A 132 -15.18 3.01 -7.47
C GLU A 132 -14.69 4.03 -8.50
N ARG A 133 -15.60 4.68 -9.24
CA ARG A 133 -15.26 5.70 -10.23
C ARG A 133 -14.58 6.91 -9.60
N THR A 134 -15.12 7.43 -8.50
CA THR A 134 -14.55 8.59 -7.80
C THR A 134 -13.14 8.29 -7.30
N LEU A 135 -12.93 7.15 -6.64
CA LEU A 135 -11.62 6.74 -6.16
C LEU A 135 -10.62 6.54 -7.31
N LEU A 136 -11.07 5.94 -8.42
CA LEU A 136 -10.21 5.75 -9.60
C LEU A 136 -9.77 7.09 -10.19
N ILE A 137 -10.68 8.04 -10.35
CA ILE A 137 -10.36 9.38 -10.87
C ILE A 137 -9.38 10.09 -9.92
N MET A 138 -9.63 10.07 -8.62
CA MET A 138 -8.76 10.69 -7.61
C MET A 138 -7.35 10.10 -7.65
N VAL A 139 -7.23 8.77 -7.67
CA VAL A 139 -5.94 8.08 -7.71
C VAL A 139 -5.18 8.39 -9.00
N LEU A 140 -5.85 8.36 -10.15
CA LEU A 140 -5.21 8.69 -11.43
C LEU A 140 -4.75 10.15 -11.45
N PHE A 141 -5.59 11.08 -11.02
CA PHE A 141 -5.25 12.51 -10.95
C PHE A 141 -4.03 12.74 -10.04
N PHE A 142 -4.07 12.18 -8.83
CA PHE A 142 -3.00 12.30 -7.87
C PHE A 142 -1.67 11.69 -8.37
N SER A 143 -1.71 10.47 -8.93
CA SER A 143 -0.53 9.82 -9.49
C SER A 143 0.05 10.61 -10.68
N PHE A 144 -0.82 11.18 -11.52
CA PHE A 144 -0.40 12.00 -12.63
C PHE A 144 0.26 13.31 -12.17
N MET A 145 -0.32 13.98 -11.18
CA MET A 145 0.26 15.19 -10.59
C MET A 145 1.63 14.90 -9.97
N THR A 146 1.75 13.82 -9.19
CA THR A 146 3.02 13.43 -8.58
C THR A 146 4.08 13.10 -9.63
N MET A 147 3.69 12.46 -10.72
CA MET A 147 4.61 12.19 -11.85
C MET A 147 5.08 13.49 -12.51
N ILE A 148 4.19 14.46 -12.72
CA ILE A 148 4.57 15.78 -13.26
C ILE A 148 5.58 16.46 -12.33
N ILE A 149 5.34 16.45 -11.01
CA ILE A 149 6.24 17.05 -10.03
C ILE A 149 7.61 16.36 -10.06
N ALA A 150 7.65 15.03 -10.11
CA ALA A 150 8.90 14.27 -10.18
C ALA A 150 9.67 14.54 -11.49
N ILE A 151 8.97 14.78 -12.61
CA ILE A 151 9.59 15.19 -13.87
C ILE A 151 10.10 16.64 -13.77
N ALA A 152 9.30 17.54 -13.22
CA ALA A 152 9.69 18.95 -13.03
C ALA A 152 10.91 19.09 -12.12
N MET A 153 11.07 18.22 -11.14
CA MET A 153 12.25 18.14 -10.27
C MET A 153 13.54 17.96 -11.06
N GLN A 154 13.51 17.31 -12.24
CA GLN A 154 14.70 17.12 -13.09
C GLN A 154 15.24 18.45 -13.66
N SER A 155 14.45 19.53 -13.61
CA SER A 155 14.87 20.88 -14.05
C SER A 155 15.36 21.76 -12.89
N THR A 156 15.51 21.19 -11.70
CA THR A 156 15.92 21.88 -10.47
C THR A 156 17.31 21.39 -10.03
N GLU A 157 17.83 21.98 -8.94
CA GLU A 157 19.05 21.50 -8.27
C GLU A 157 18.93 20.07 -7.68
N TYR A 158 17.70 19.58 -7.52
CA TYR A 158 17.37 18.24 -7.02
C TYR A 158 17.28 17.17 -8.13
N GLN A 159 17.86 17.43 -9.31
CA GLN A 159 17.86 16.46 -10.42
C GLN A 159 18.47 15.11 -10.02
N VAL A 160 17.80 14.05 -10.40
CA VAL A 160 18.26 12.68 -10.14
C VAL A 160 19.28 12.26 -11.21
N ASN A 161 20.44 11.84 -10.79
CA ASN A 161 21.51 11.37 -11.69
C ASN A 161 21.45 9.85 -11.86
N LEU A 162 21.86 9.36 -13.04
CA LEU A 162 21.94 7.92 -13.31
C LEU A 162 22.84 7.17 -12.31
N ASN A 163 23.89 7.82 -11.79
CA ASN A 163 24.76 7.25 -10.76
C ASN A 163 24.00 6.97 -9.46
N GLN A 164 23.09 7.85 -9.04
CA GLN A 164 22.25 7.65 -7.85
C GLN A 164 21.31 6.46 -8.05
N ILE A 165 20.70 6.33 -9.23
CA ILE A 165 19.86 5.18 -9.56
C ILE A 165 20.69 3.89 -9.55
N SER A 166 21.90 3.90 -10.13
CA SER A 166 22.77 2.72 -10.14
C SER A 166 23.21 2.30 -8.74
N GLN A 167 23.50 3.27 -7.87
CA GLN A 167 23.76 3.02 -6.44
C GLN A 167 22.53 2.44 -5.74
N GLY A 168 21.35 2.95 -6.07
CA GLY A 168 20.08 2.44 -5.56
C GLY A 168 19.76 1.00 -5.98
N LEU A 169 20.41 0.50 -7.02
CA LEU A 169 20.27 -0.88 -7.50
C LEU A 169 21.47 -1.77 -7.13
N SER A 170 22.40 -1.29 -6.30
CA SER A 170 23.61 -2.01 -5.91
C SER A 170 23.40 -3.12 -4.87
N PHE A 171 22.16 -3.35 -4.43
CA PHE A 171 21.80 -4.30 -3.36
C PHE A 171 22.53 -4.04 -2.02
N SER A 172 23.03 -2.82 -1.81
CA SER A 172 23.54 -2.40 -0.52
C SER A 172 22.40 -2.24 0.49
N PHE A 173 22.58 -2.75 1.71
CA PHE A 173 21.60 -2.67 2.77
C PHE A 173 22.24 -2.24 4.07
N PRO A 174 22.27 -0.93 4.38
CA PRO A 174 22.71 -0.45 5.68
C PRO A 174 21.75 -0.88 6.78
N THR A 175 22.26 -1.55 7.80
CA THR A 175 21.46 -2.16 8.87
C THR A 175 20.73 -1.13 9.75
N GLU A 176 21.18 0.11 9.75
CA GLU A 176 20.54 1.23 10.46
C GLU A 176 19.12 1.51 9.96
N TYR A 177 18.84 1.29 8.67
CA TYR A 177 17.53 1.48 8.07
C TYR A 177 16.63 0.24 8.14
N LEU A 178 17.07 -0.85 8.79
CA LEU A 178 16.33 -2.12 8.82
C LEU A 178 14.88 -1.97 9.34
N PRO A 179 14.60 -1.27 10.46
CA PRO A 179 13.23 -1.11 10.95
C PRO A 179 12.33 -0.39 9.94
N LEU A 180 12.82 0.71 9.36
CA LEU A 180 12.08 1.47 8.36
C LEU A 180 11.91 0.67 7.06
N ALA A 181 12.95 -0.02 6.59
CA ALA A 181 12.89 -0.84 5.40
C ALA A 181 11.87 -1.99 5.53
N LEU A 182 11.79 -2.65 6.69
CA LEU A 182 10.79 -3.68 6.96
C LEU A 182 9.37 -3.09 7.00
N ALA A 183 9.20 -1.92 7.60
CA ALA A 183 7.91 -1.23 7.60
C ALA A 183 7.47 -0.86 6.18
N VAL A 184 8.37 -0.26 5.39
CA VAL A 184 8.13 0.07 3.98
C VAL A 184 7.81 -1.19 3.18
N PHE A 185 8.55 -2.29 3.40
CA PHE A 185 8.26 -3.56 2.75
C PHE A 185 6.83 -4.03 3.05
N GLY A 186 6.36 -3.90 4.27
CA GLY A 186 5.00 -4.31 4.66
C GLY A 186 3.91 -3.43 4.05
N PHE A 187 4.11 -2.11 4.05
CA PHE A 187 3.07 -1.13 3.70
C PHE A 187 3.06 -0.71 2.23
N THR A 188 4.19 -0.80 1.50
CA THR A 188 4.28 -0.31 0.12
C THR A 188 3.85 -1.37 -0.89
N GLY A 189 3.20 -0.94 -1.96
CA GLY A 189 2.67 -1.82 -3.00
C GLY A 189 1.41 -2.52 -2.52
N ILE A 190 1.37 -3.84 -2.65
CA ILE A 190 0.23 -4.66 -2.24
C ILE A 190 0.40 -5.07 -0.78
N SER A 191 -0.52 -4.62 0.07
CA SER A 191 -0.55 -4.99 1.48
C SER A 191 -1.28 -6.32 1.70
N TYR A 192 -1.15 -6.88 2.89
CA TYR A 192 -1.87 -8.07 3.32
C TYR A 192 -3.39 -7.93 3.16
N GLY A 193 -3.96 -6.79 3.58
CA GLY A 193 -5.39 -6.54 3.45
C GLY A 193 -5.87 -6.47 2.01
N GLU A 194 -5.03 -5.98 1.10
CA GLU A 194 -5.32 -5.92 -0.33
C GLU A 194 -5.25 -7.30 -0.98
N ILE A 195 -4.31 -8.16 -0.57
CA ILE A 195 -4.28 -9.57 -1.01
C ILE A 195 -5.58 -10.27 -0.63
N MET A 196 -6.02 -10.11 0.62
CA MET A 196 -7.28 -10.68 1.10
C MET A 196 -8.47 -10.12 0.31
N ALA A 197 -8.60 -8.79 0.19
CA ALA A 197 -9.70 -8.15 -0.53
C ALA A 197 -9.76 -8.57 -1.99
N TYR A 198 -8.62 -8.69 -2.66
CA TYR A 198 -8.56 -9.10 -4.06
C TYR A 198 -9.13 -10.50 -4.29
N THR A 199 -8.89 -11.44 -3.35
CA THR A 199 -9.47 -12.79 -3.47
C THR A 199 -10.99 -12.78 -3.39
N TYR A 200 -11.59 -11.94 -2.54
CA TYR A 200 -13.04 -11.76 -2.50
C TYR A 200 -13.55 -11.12 -3.79
N TRP A 201 -12.84 -10.16 -4.36
CA TRP A 201 -13.20 -9.58 -5.66
C TRP A 201 -13.15 -10.58 -6.80
N CYS A 202 -12.22 -11.56 -6.77
CA CYS A 202 -12.22 -12.65 -7.75
C CYS A 202 -13.51 -13.50 -7.67
N LEU A 203 -14.03 -13.73 -6.45
CA LEU A 203 -15.29 -14.43 -6.26
C LEU A 203 -16.48 -13.58 -6.74
N GLU A 204 -16.56 -12.32 -6.36
CA GLU A 204 -17.63 -11.39 -6.77
C GLU A 204 -17.66 -11.13 -8.27
N LYS A 205 -16.50 -11.11 -8.94
CA LYS A 205 -16.41 -11.00 -10.40
C LYS A 205 -16.82 -12.28 -11.13
N GLY A 206 -17.13 -13.35 -10.40
CA GLY A 206 -17.55 -14.63 -10.97
C GLY A 206 -16.43 -15.44 -11.59
N TYR A 207 -15.16 -15.13 -11.30
CA TYR A 207 -14.03 -15.91 -11.82
C TYR A 207 -14.06 -17.37 -11.37
N ALA A 208 -14.67 -17.63 -10.20
CA ALA A 208 -14.88 -18.98 -9.69
C ALA A 208 -16.15 -19.65 -10.24
N ASP A 209 -17.24 -18.89 -10.41
CA ASP A 209 -18.57 -19.41 -10.78
C ASP A 209 -18.59 -19.89 -12.24
N ASN A 210 -17.92 -19.13 -13.11
CA ASN A 210 -17.85 -19.42 -14.54
C ASN A 210 -16.94 -20.62 -14.88
N SER A 211 -16.32 -21.26 -13.88
CA SER A 211 -15.40 -22.39 -14.05
C SER A 211 -16.04 -23.76 -13.76
N GLU A 212 -17.38 -23.89 -13.78
CA GLU A 212 -18.06 -25.14 -13.47
C GLU A 212 -17.83 -26.21 -14.53
N GLY A 213 -16.90 -27.10 -14.23
CA GLY A 213 -16.71 -28.36 -14.95
C GLY A 213 -15.83 -28.29 -16.20
N ASP A 214 -15.48 -27.12 -16.70
CA ASP A 214 -14.59 -26.97 -17.84
C ASP A 214 -13.18 -26.51 -17.42
N VAL A 215 -12.18 -27.36 -17.67
CA VAL A 215 -10.77 -27.08 -17.38
C VAL A 215 -10.25 -25.93 -18.23
N GLU A 216 -10.68 -25.79 -19.46
CA GLU A 216 -10.22 -24.71 -20.35
C GLU A 216 -10.79 -23.35 -19.90
N GLU A 217 -12.04 -23.32 -19.47
CA GLU A 217 -12.66 -22.11 -18.94
C GLU A 217 -11.99 -21.67 -17.61
N THR A 218 -11.71 -22.63 -16.73
CA THR A 218 -10.93 -22.35 -15.50
C THR A 218 -9.56 -21.77 -15.81
N LYS A 219 -8.84 -22.32 -16.80
CA LYS A 219 -7.54 -21.77 -17.23
C LYS A 219 -7.66 -20.34 -17.79
N HIS A 220 -8.72 -20.08 -18.55
CA HIS A 220 -8.99 -18.75 -19.08
C HIS A 220 -9.14 -17.72 -17.95
N TRP A 221 -9.95 -18.01 -16.94
CA TRP A 221 -10.17 -17.13 -15.80
C TRP A 221 -8.92 -16.95 -14.94
N ILE A 222 -8.12 -18.01 -14.74
CA ILE A 222 -6.81 -17.88 -14.07
C ILE A 222 -5.89 -16.96 -14.84
N LYS A 223 -5.82 -17.08 -16.17
CA LYS A 223 -4.99 -16.22 -17.01
C LYS A 223 -5.46 -14.75 -16.95
N THR A 224 -6.76 -14.52 -16.98
CA THR A 224 -7.36 -13.20 -16.84
C THR A 224 -6.98 -12.58 -15.50
N MET A 225 -7.15 -13.30 -14.41
CA MET A 225 -6.78 -12.89 -13.06
C MET A 225 -5.28 -12.57 -12.94
N GLN A 226 -4.41 -13.42 -13.47
CA GLN A 226 -2.95 -13.16 -13.48
C GLN A 226 -2.60 -11.92 -14.29
N THR A 227 -3.26 -11.70 -15.42
CA THR A 227 -3.07 -10.49 -16.22
C THR A 227 -3.48 -9.25 -15.44
N ASP A 228 -4.62 -9.28 -14.76
CA ASP A 228 -5.07 -8.19 -13.87
C ASP A 228 -4.04 -7.87 -12.80
N VAL A 229 -3.47 -8.88 -12.15
CA VAL A 229 -2.44 -8.69 -11.11
C VAL A 229 -1.22 -8.00 -11.69
N TRP A 230 -0.65 -8.49 -12.80
CA TRP A 230 0.58 -7.94 -13.36
C TRP A 230 0.40 -6.54 -13.96
N VAL A 231 -0.73 -6.28 -14.60
CA VAL A 231 -1.08 -4.94 -15.07
C VAL A 231 -1.19 -3.97 -13.90
N THR A 232 -1.83 -4.39 -12.80
CA THR A 232 -1.95 -3.59 -11.59
C THR A 232 -0.57 -3.27 -10.98
N VAL A 233 0.35 -4.25 -10.93
CA VAL A 233 1.73 -4.05 -10.43
C VAL A 233 2.48 -3.01 -11.24
N PHE A 234 2.33 -3.03 -12.55
CA PHE A 234 2.94 -2.03 -13.41
C PHE A 234 2.47 -0.61 -13.07
N PHE A 235 1.15 -0.42 -12.91
CA PHE A 235 0.58 0.87 -12.52
C PHE A 235 0.94 1.28 -11.09
N ILE A 236 0.98 0.34 -10.15
CA ILE A 236 1.45 0.61 -8.78
C ILE A 236 2.89 1.11 -8.81
N THR A 237 3.76 0.47 -9.59
CA THR A 237 5.16 0.86 -9.70
C THR A 237 5.29 2.26 -10.25
N LEU A 238 4.60 2.57 -11.35
CA LEU A 238 4.58 3.91 -11.94
C LEU A 238 4.04 4.98 -10.97
N GLY A 239 3.01 4.65 -10.20
CA GLY A 239 2.43 5.57 -9.22
C GLY A 239 3.27 5.76 -7.97
N THR A 240 4.08 4.76 -7.58
CA THR A 240 4.86 4.79 -6.32
C THR A 240 6.26 5.37 -6.49
N LEU A 241 6.93 5.09 -7.61
CA LEU A 241 8.30 5.57 -7.86
C LEU A 241 8.47 7.09 -7.76
N PRO A 242 7.53 7.93 -8.26
CA PRO A 242 7.63 9.39 -8.11
C PRO A 242 7.75 9.84 -6.66
N PHE A 243 7.01 9.20 -5.72
CA PHE A 243 7.10 9.52 -4.30
C PHE A 243 8.47 9.19 -3.72
N PHE A 244 9.06 8.06 -4.12
CA PHE A 244 10.40 7.70 -3.71
C PHE A 244 11.43 8.71 -4.23
N PHE A 245 11.32 9.10 -5.50
CA PHE A 245 12.25 10.06 -6.11
C PHE A 245 12.16 11.44 -5.47
N LEU A 246 10.95 11.91 -5.12
CA LEU A 246 10.76 13.14 -4.38
C LEU A 246 11.36 13.04 -2.97
N GLY A 247 11.14 11.92 -2.28
CA GLY A 247 11.77 11.66 -0.98
C GLY A 247 13.29 11.67 -1.05
N ALA A 248 13.87 10.90 -1.98
CA ALA A 248 15.32 10.74 -2.11
C ALA A 248 16.02 11.94 -2.75
N GLY A 249 15.34 12.65 -3.64
CA GLY A 249 15.92 13.80 -4.34
C GLY A 249 15.75 15.12 -3.60
N VAL A 250 14.59 15.36 -3.00
CA VAL A 250 14.27 16.62 -2.31
C VAL A 250 14.43 16.48 -0.81
N LEU A 251 13.65 15.60 -0.17
CA LEU A 251 13.59 15.52 1.29
C LEU A 251 14.90 15.05 1.92
N ASN A 252 15.64 14.18 1.26
CA ASN A 252 16.96 13.75 1.74
C ASN A 252 17.98 14.89 1.82
N ASN A 253 17.78 15.97 1.09
CA ASN A 253 18.65 17.15 1.09
C ASN A 253 18.18 18.29 2.02
N VAL A 254 17.13 18.08 2.82
CA VAL A 254 16.63 19.07 3.79
C VAL A 254 17.31 18.84 5.12
N PRO A 255 18.21 19.76 5.61
CA PRO A 255 19.01 19.55 6.81
C PRO A 255 18.17 19.38 8.08
N GLU A 256 17.10 20.17 8.23
CA GLU A 256 16.22 20.10 9.39
C GLU A 256 15.55 18.72 9.51
N LEU A 257 15.16 18.14 8.35
CA LEU A 257 14.55 16.83 8.32
C LEU A 257 15.58 15.72 8.63
N GLN A 258 16.82 15.86 8.15
CA GLN A 258 17.89 14.92 8.47
C GLN A 258 18.25 14.93 9.95
N GLU A 259 18.26 16.11 10.59
CA GLU A 259 18.46 16.25 12.02
C GLU A 259 17.31 15.61 12.82
N ALA A 260 16.06 15.82 12.40
CA ALA A 260 14.90 15.19 13.02
C ALA A 260 14.93 13.65 12.86
N LEU A 261 15.33 13.15 11.69
CA LEU A 261 15.49 11.70 11.45
C LEU A 261 16.64 11.08 12.26
N ALA A 262 17.71 11.83 12.54
CA ALA A 262 18.86 11.36 13.30
C ALA A 262 18.61 11.39 14.83
N THR A 263 17.82 12.34 15.33
CA THR A 263 17.55 12.54 16.76
C THR A 263 16.26 11.91 17.24
N GLY A 264 15.30 11.73 16.34
CA GLY A 264 13.98 11.22 16.63
C GLY A 264 13.78 9.75 16.26
N SER A 265 12.65 9.24 16.66
CA SER A 265 12.10 8.02 16.10
C SER A 265 11.58 8.32 14.70
N PHE A 266 11.79 7.44 13.72
CA PHE A 266 11.18 7.53 12.38
C PHE A 266 9.64 7.65 12.42
N TRP A 267 9.07 7.42 13.57
CA TRP A 267 7.63 7.44 13.84
C TRP A 267 7.20 8.69 14.63
N ASP A 268 8.12 9.62 14.85
CA ASP A 268 7.77 10.86 15.56
C ASP A 268 6.82 11.71 14.73
N VAL A 269 5.77 12.20 15.36
CA VAL A 269 4.71 12.98 14.69
C VAL A 269 5.31 14.22 14.02
N ASP A 270 6.32 14.83 14.64
CA ASP A 270 7.00 16.01 14.11
C ASP A 270 7.77 15.69 12.80
N VAL A 271 8.38 14.51 12.70
CA VAL A 271 9.05 14.07 11.47
C VAL A 271 8.04 13.79 10.37
N ILE A 272 6.95 13.12 10.71
CA ILE A 272 5.89 12.80 9.73
C ILE A 272 5.19 14.07 9.25
N SER A 273 4.93 15.04 10.14
CA SER A 273 4.31 16.30 9.76
C SER A 273 5.19 17.18 8.85
N SER A 274 6.51 17.10 9.00
CA SER A 274 7.46 17.81 8.12
C SER A 274 7.56 17.21 6.71
N LEU A 275 7.06 15.99 6.51
CA LEU A 275 7.02 15.32 5.20
C LEU A 275 5.76 15.66 4.38
N GLN A 276 4.76 16.29 4.99
CA GLN A 276 3.50 16.68 4.36
C GLN A 276 3.57 18.10 3.80
#